data_9d225f9a14b7e2f1da69e2c462a2e174
#
_entry.id   9d225f9a14b7e2f1da69e2c462a2e174
#
_cell.length_a   1.000
_cell.length_b   1.000
_cell.length_c   1.000
_cell.angle_alpha   90.00
_cell.angle_beta   90.00
_cell.angle_gamma   90.00
#
_symmetry.space_group_name_H-M   'P 1'
#
loop_
_entity.id
_entity.type
_entity.pdbx_description
1 polymer ?
#
loop_
_entity_poly.entity_id
_entity_poly.type
_entity_poly.pdbx_seq_one_letter_code
_entity_poly.pdbx_strand_id
1 'polypeptide(L)'
;MDVRRKVAAIGPNFDPDILEATRALYVPLIGKPSGPVKVTADVAYGSDARQKLDVYQPAALSDRVLVYIPGGGFVGGDKNSDGVFYVNLGNYFAGHGILTIVANYRLAPAHPWPAGSQDVGSVIAWTRANAKSFGGNPDRIILFGQSAGATHSAGYLFDTSFQPSGQPGVAAGILMSGPYSFQGELRPNLKAYLGSDQMKYAERSPLTHVSKNRTPLLLSVAEYDPAFLAVPTYELARAVTLRDGKSPKLAYFAGHNHVSTVMSFGTAQDDVGSAVREFVASVA
;
A
#
# COMPACT_ATOMS: atom_id res chain seq x y z
N MET A 1 -26.62 5.98 12.52
CA MET A 1 -26.60 4.88 11.51
C MET A 1 -25.16 4.39 11.41
N ASP A 2 -24.92 3.09 11.54
CA ASP A 2 -23.60 2.48 11.50
C ASP A 2 -22.91 2.81 10.15
N VAL A 3 -21.64 3.22 10.20
CA VAL A 3 -20.84 3.58 9.00
C VAL A 3 -20.77 2.41 8.01
N ARG A 4 -20.69 1.18 8.49
CA ARG A 4 -20.69 -0.02 7.64
C ARG A 4 -21.95 -0.14 6.78
N ARG A 5 -23.12 0.17 7.32
CA ARG A 5 -24.38 0.17 6.54
C ARG A 5 -24.37 1.22 5.44
N LYS A 6 -23.73 2.38 5.69
CA LYS A 6 -23.58 3.42 4.67
C LYS A 6 -22.61 2.99 3.58
N VAL A 7 -21.50 2.34 3.94
CA VAL A 7 -20.55 1.77 2.98
C VAL A 7 -21.21 0.66 2.15
N ALA A 8 -22.01 -0.21 2.78
CA ALA A 8 -22.76 -1.26 2.08
C ALA A 8 -23.76 -0.67 1.07
N ALA A 9 -24.40 0.47 1.38
CA ALA A 9 -25.30 1.16 0.45
C ALA A 9 -24.56 1.77 -0.76
N ILE A 10 -23.28 2.15 -0.59
CA ILE A 10 -22.40 2.58 -1.69
C ILE A 10 -22.04 1.37 -2.57
N GLY A 11 -21.74 0.22 -1.97
CA GLY A 11 -21.43 -1.03 -2.68
C GLY A 11 -20.06 -1.04 -3.38
N PRO A 12 -19.86 -1.93 -4.40
CA PRO A 12 -18.58 -2.17 -5.05
C PRO A 12 -18.29 -1.20 -6.21
N ASN A 13 -19.02 -0.10 -6.33
CA ASN A 13 -18.76 0.90 -7.34
C ASN A 13 -17.37 1.53 -7.14
N PHE A 14 -16.74 1.95 -8.22
CA PHE A 14 -15.41 2.54 -8.21
C PHE A 14 -15.33 3.70 -9.20
N ASP A 15 -15.97 4.79 -8.83
CA ASP A 15 -15.96 6.07 -9.54
C ASP A 15 -15.57 7.22 -8.59
N PRO A 16 -15.25 8.41 -9.09
CA PRO A 16 -14.83 9.54 -8.26
C PRO A 16 -15.86 9.93 -7.19
N ASP A 17 -17.16 9.86 -7.50
CA ASP A 17 -18.23 10.26 -6.57
C ASP A 17 -18.28 9.30 -5.37
N ILE A 18 -18.03 8.00 -5.59
CA ILE A 18 -17.97 6.99 -4.55
C ILE A 18 -16.74 7.20 -3.65
N LEU A 19 -15.60 7.56 -4.24
CA LEU A 19 -14.40 7.89 -3.47
C LEU A 19 -14.69 9.05 -2.53
N GLU A 20 -15.31 10.11 -3.02
CA GLU A 20 -15.67 11.28 -2.22
C GLU A 20 -16.76 10.97 -1.19
N ALA A 21 -17.82 10.25 -1.57
CA ALA A 21 -18.87 9.83 -0.64
C ALA A 21 -18.30 8.99 0.52
N THR A 22 -17.40 8.04 0.24
CA THR A 22 -16.76 7.25 1.28
C THR A 22 -15.89 8.11 2.19
N ARG A 23 -15.10 9.03 1.63
CA ARG A 23 -14.28 9.98 2.42
C ARG A 23 -15.13 10.83 3.34
N ALA A 24 -16.22 11.41 2.82
CA ALA A 24 -17.15 12.23 3.62
C ALA A 24 -17.75 11.46 4.81
N LEU A 25 -17.92 10.13 4.71
CA LEU A 25 -18.38 9.31 5.83
C LEU A 25 -17.34 9.17 6.95
N TYR A 26 -16.06 9.07 6.59
CA TYR A 26 -14.99 8.73 7.53
C TYR A 26 -14.25 9.94 8.12
N VAL A 27 -14.08 11.02 7.35
CA VAL A 27 -13.35 12.22 7.82
C VAL A 27 -13.82 12.70 9.19
N PRO A 28 -15.14 12.80 9.49
CA PRO A 28 -15.60 13.23 10.81
C PRO A 28 -15.34 12.21 11.94
N LEU A 29 -14.97 10.96 11.60
CA LEU A 29 -14.77 9.87 12.56
C LEU A 29 -13.31 9.70 12.95
N ILE A 30 -12.37 10.32 12.22
CA ILE A 30 -10.95 10.21 12.48
C ILE A 30 -10.60 10.96 13.75
N GLY A 31 -10.10 10.21 14.74
CA GLY A 31 -9.66 10.72 16.02
C GLY A 31 -8.22 11.24 16.01
N LYS A 32 -7.78 11.71 17.17
CA LYS A 32 -6.37 12.02 17.39
C LYS A 32 -5.54 10.74 17.45
N PRO A 33 -4.24 10.78 17.11
CA PRO A 33 -3.33 9.64 17.30
C PRO A 33 -3.36 9.15 18.76
N SER A 34 -3.17 7.83 18.95
CA SER A 34 -3.15 7.19 20.28
C SER A 34 -1.98 7.66 21.16
N GLY A 35 -0.93 8.25 20.55
CA GLY A 35 0.25 8.80 21.22
C GLY A 35 0.82 9.98 20.45
N PRO A 36 1.82 10.69 21.01
CA PRO A 36 2.48 11.80 20.33
C PRO A 36 3.16 11.35 19.05
N VAL A 37 2.97 12.09 17.97
CA VAL A 37 3.57 11.87 16.65
C VAL A 37 4.28 13.13 16.19
N LYS A 38 5.54 13.00 15.80
CA LYS A 38 6.29 14.06 15.13
C LYS A 38 6.31 13.77 13.63
N VAL A 39 5.92 14.75 12.81
CA VAL A 39 5.90 14.61 11.35
C VAL A 39 7.04 15.42 10.74
N THR A 40 7.84 14.76 9.88
CA THR A 40 8.80 15.42 9.00
C THR A 40 8.31 15.22 7.57
N ALA A 41 7.78 16.28 6.98
CA ALA A 41 7.15 16.23 5.67
C ALA A 41 8.11 16.52 4.54
N ASP A 42 7.76 16.07 3.33
CA ASP A 42 8.40 16.40 2.05
C ASP A 42 9.89 16.09 1.96
N VAL A 43 10.34 15.06 2.65
CA VAL A 43 11.72 14.59 2.59
C VAL A 43 11.99 13.97 1.22
N ALA A 44 12.98 14.46 0.49
CA ALA A 44 13.35 13.92 -0.82
C ALA A 44 14.06 12.56 -0.68
N TYR A 45 13.64 11.57 -1.47
CA TYR A 45 14.34 10.29 -1.60
C TYR A 45 14.93 10.06 -3.01
N GLY A 46 14.72 11.02 -3.91
CA GLY A 46 15.25 11.04 -5.27
C GLY A 46 15.22 12.46 -5.85
N SER A 47 15.54 12.60 -7.12
CA SER A 47 15.70 13.89 -7.80
C SER A 47 14.42 14.44 -8.44
N ASP A 48 13.40 13.59 -8.65
CA ASP A 48 12.12 14.01 -9.20
C ASP A 48 11.29 14.75 -8.15
N ALA A 49 10.51 15.74 -8.58
CA ALA A 49 9.67 16.55 -7.69
C ALA A 49 8.66 15.71 -6.88
N ARG A 50 8.22 14.58 -7.44
CA ARG A 50 7.32 13.64 -6.75
C ARG A 50 8.04 12.64 -5.85
N GLN A 51 9.35 12.47 -5.98
CA GLN A 51 10.12 11.54 -5.13
C GLN A 51 10.32 12.11 -3.73
N LYS A 52 9.21 12.29 -3.01
CA LYS A 52 9.12 12.80 -1.64
C LYS A 52 8.33 11.85 -0.75
N LEU A 53 8.70 11.84 0.52
CA LEU A 53 8.04 11.06 1.55
C LEU A 53 7.81 11.89 2.82
N ASP A 54 6.85 11.45 3.64
CA ASP A 54 6.62 11.98 4.97
C ASP A 54 6.98 10.91 6.00
N VAL A 55 7.68 11.33 7.06
CA VAL A 55 8.08 10.48 8.19
C VAL A 55 7.23 10.81 9.39
N TYR A 56 6.44 9.84 9.86
CA TYR A 56 5.64 9.91 11.08
C TYR A 56 6.38 9.17 12.19
N GLN A 57 6.98 9.92 13.08
CA GLN A 57 7.86 9.40 14.14
C GLN A 57 7.09 9.25 15.44
N PRO A 58 7.06 8.03 16.05
CA PRO A 58 6.50 7.84 17.38
C PRO A 58 7.38 8.49 18.46
N ALA A 59 6.82 8.67 19.66
CA ALA A 59 7.55 9.25 20.78
C ALA A 59 8.70 8.38 21.29
N ALA A 60 8.59 7.06 21.16
CA ALA A 60 9.61 6.08 21.56
C ALA A 60 10.31 5.47 20.35
N LEU A 61 11.46 4.82 20.57
CA LEU A 61 12.14 4.04 19.54
C LEU A 61 11.22 2.93 19.02
N SER A 62 11.19 2.77 17.71
CA SER A 62 10.37 1.75 17.04
C SER A 62 11.23 0.56 16.60
N ASP A 63 10.86 -0.63 17.04
CA ASP A 63 11.49 -1.88 16.57
C ASP A 63 11.09 -2.22 15.13
N ARG A 64 10.10 -1.51 14.57
CA ARG A 64 9.59 -1.74 13.21
C ARG A 64 9.44 -0.45 12.44
N VAL A 65 9.58 -0.54 11.12
CA VAL A 65 9.36 0.56 10.19
C VAL A 65 8.31 0.14 9.19
N LEU A 66 7.23 0.89 9.08
CA LEU A 66 6.20 0.70 8.07
C LEU A 66 6.42 1.68 6.92
N VAL A 67 6.65 1.18 5.72
CA VAL A 67 6.73 1.98 4.50
C VAL A 67 5.44 1.80 3.72
N TYR A 68 4.66 2.87 3.61
CA TYR A 68 3.38 2.86 2.91
C TYR A 68 3.46 3.51 1.54
N ILE A 69 2.93 2.81 0.54
CA ILE A 69 2.84 3.25 -0.86
C ILE A 69 1.36 3.47 -1.21
N PRO A 70 0.95 4.74 -1.43
CA PRO A 70 -0.44 5.11 -1.68
C PRO A 70 -1.04 4.52 -2.95
N GLY A 71 -2.38 4.42 -2.97
CA GLY A 71 -3.15 4.25 -4.19
C GLY A 71 -3.16 5.51 -5.06
N GLY A 72 -3.92 5.49 -6.15
CA GLY A 72 -4.10 6.63 -7.06
C GLY A 72 -4.19 6.23 -8.53
N GLY A 73 -4.47 4.96 -8.81
CA GLY A 73 -4.73 4.46 -10.16
C GLY A 73 -3.55 4.64 -11.13
N PHE A 74 -2.32 4.74 -10.63
CA PHE A 74 -1.06 4.93 -11.39
C PHE A 74 -0.86 6.34 -12.00
N VAL A 75 -1.91 7.13 -12.10
CA VAL A 75 -1.91 8.45 -12.77
C VAL A 75 -2.20 9.60 -11.82
N GLY A 76 -2.45 9.31 -10.56
CA GLY A 76 -2.78 10.28 -9.52
C GLY A 76 -2.44 9.77 -8.12
N GLY A 77 -2.99 10.44 -7.12
CA GLY A 77 -2.75 10.16 -5.70
C GLY A 77 -1.59 10.99 -5.15
N ASP A 78 -1.65 11.23 -3.86
CA ASP A 78 -0.59 11.91 -3.10
C ASP A 78 -0.55 11.38 -1.67
N LYS A 79 0.65 11.33 -1.07
CA LYS A 79 0.89 10.96 0.33
C LYS A 79 0.11 11.82 1.33
N ASN A 80 -0.30 13.01 0.89
CA ASN A 80 -1.08 13.98 1.65
C ASN A 80 -1.90 14.85 0.69
N SER A 81 -3.01 14.33 0.17
CA SER A 81 -3.80 15.05 -0.82
C SER A 81 -4.69 16.17 -0.23
N ASP A 82 -5.02 16.11 1.05
CA ASP A 82 -6.00 17.03 1.67
C ASP A 82 -5.81 17.22 3.19
N GLY A 83 -4.66 16.83 3.72
CA GLY A 83 -4.39 16.88 5.16
C GLY A 83 -5.02 15.73 5.96
N VAL A 84 -5.78 14.83 5.33
CA VAL A 84 -6.47 13.71 5.99
C VAL A 84 -6.12 12.37 5.35
N PHE A 85 -6.33 12.23 4.04
CA PHE A 85 -6.17 10.95 3.34
C PHE A 85 -4.70 10.55 3.28
N TYR A 86 -4.39 9.36 3.78
CA TYR A 86 -3.08 8.77 4.07
C TYR A 86 -2.34 9.40 5.28
N VAL A 87 -2.62 10.67 5.63
CA VAL A 87 -2.13 11.29 6.88
C VAL A 87 -2.73 10.56 8.09
N ASN A 88 -4.00 10.16 8.02
CA ASN A 88 -4.67 9.36 9.06
C ASN A 88 -3.93 8.04 9.33
N LEU A 89 -3.50 7.35 8.28
CA LEU A 89 -2.71 6.11 8.37
C LEU A 89 -1.34 6.36 9.03
N GLY A 90 -0.60 7.38 8.57
CA GLY A 90 0.69 7.74 9.14
C GLY A 90 0.59 8.03 10.64
N ASN A 91 -0.37 8.85 11.03
CA ASN A 91 -0.66 9.17 12.43
C ASN A 91 -1.11 7.96 13.24
N TYR A 92 -1.94 7.09 12.66
CA TYR A 92 -2.43 5.89 13.32
C TYR A 92 -1.28 4.95 13.72
N PHE A 93 -0.44 4.55 12.77
CA PHE A 93 0.64 3.61 13.06
C PHE A 93 1.73 4.22 13.94
N ALA A 94 2.09 5.49 13.72
CA ALA A 94 3.05 6.17 14.59
C ALA A 94 2.50 6.35 16.01
N GLY A 95 1.21 6.66 16.17
CA GLY A 95 0.54 6.70 17.46
C GLY A 95 0.58 5.35 18.20
N HIS A 96 0.67 4.23 17.48
CA HIS A 96 0.87 2.88 18.01
C HIS A 96 2.34 2.44 18.12
N GLY A 97 3.30 3.37 18.03
CA GLY A 97 4.72 3.10 18.24
C GLY A 97 5.45 2.53 17.03
N ILE A 98 4.89 2.62 15.82
CA ILE A 98 5.54 2.14 14.60
C ILE A 98 6.04 3.34 13.78
N LEU A 99 7.37 3.45 13.57
CA LEU A 99 7.89 4.47 12.64
C LEU A 99 7.26 4.27 11.26
N THR A 100 6.54 5.28 10.78
CA THR A 100 5.78 5.15 9.53
C THR A 100 6.26 6.14 8.50
N ILE A 101 6.48 5.66 7.28
CA ILE A 101 6.89 6.44 6.13
C ILE A 101 5.78 6.32 5.09
N VAL A 102 5.27 7.45 4.60
CA VAL A 102 4.28 7.50 3.51
C VAL A 102 4.94 8.18 2.32
N ALA A 103 5.08 7.46 1.20
CA ALA A 103 5.91 7.92 0.09
C ALA A 103 5.12 8.08 -1.21
N ASN A 104 5.25 9.24 -1.84
CA ASN A 104 4.84 9.44 -3.22
C ASN A 104 5.73 8.63 -4.17
N TYR A 105 5.26 8.38 -5.36
CA TYR A 105 6.01 7.81 -6.49
C TYR A 105 5.69 8.60 -7.76
N ARG A 106 6.53 8.44 -8.79
CA ARG A 106 6.33 9.08 -10.11
C ARG A 106 5.11 8.48 -10.81
N LEU A 107 4.39 9.30 -11.54
CA LEU A 107 3.08 8.96 -12.12
C LEU A 107 3.14 8.82 -13.64
N ALA A 108 2.35 7.90 -14.16
CA ALA A 108 2.05 7.81 -15.58
C ALA A 108 1.11 8.98 -16.00
N PRO A 109 1.10 9.40 -17.27
CA PRO A 109 1.87 8.86 -18.39
C PRO A 109 3.33 9.34 -18.47
N ALA A 110 3.74 10.37 -17.70
CA ALA A 110 5.10 10.93 -17.75
C ALA A 110 6.15 9.88 -17.33
N HIS A 111 5.81 9.04 -16.37
CA HIS A 111 6.65 7.97 -15.87
C HIS A 111 5.88 6.64 -15.84
N PRO A 112 5.76 5.95 -17.00
CA PRO A 112 5.05 4.67 -17.08
C PRO A 112 5.82 3.55 -16.39
N TRP A 113 5.31 2.32 -16.48
CA TRP A 113 6.01 1.12 -16.03
C TRP A 113 7.47 1.11 -16.55
N PRO A 114 8.47 0.83 -15.72
CA PRO A 114 8.39 0.32 -14.34
C PRO A 114 8.63 1.39 -13.25
N ALA A 115 8.49 2.67 -13.55
CA ALA A 115 8.93 3.78 -12.68
C ALA A 115 8.42 3.65 -11.22
N GLY A 116 7.14 3.31 -11.01
CA GLY A 116 6.59 3.18 -9.66
C GLY A 116 7.26 2.08 -8.83
N SER A 117 7.56 0.90 -9.43
CA SER A 117 8.26 -0.18 -8.71
C SER A 117 9.74 0.17 -8.44
N GLN A 118 10.38 0.92 -9.35
CA GLN A 118 11.72 1.47 -9.12
C GLN A 118 11.74 2.48 -7.98
N ASP A 119 10.71 3.33 -7.89
CA ASP A 119 10.56 4.30 -6.81
C ASP A 119 10.36 3.61 -5.46
N VAL A 120 9.59 2.51 -5.41
CA VAL A 120 9.52 1.68 -4.19
C VAL A 120 10.91 1.21 -3.77
N GLY A 121 11.73 0.72 -4.69
CA GLY A 121 13.12 0.34 -4.41
C GLY A 121 13.94 1.50 -3.84
N SER A 122 13.79 2.70 -4.39
CA SER A 122 14.46 3.91 -3.90
C SER A 122 13.99 4.30 -2.50
N VAL A 123 12.69 4.22 -2.21
CA VAL A 123 12.13 4.46 -0.87
C VAL A 123 12.67 3.46 0.14
N ILE A 124 12.74 2.17 -0.20
CA ILE A 124 13.31 1.14 0.69
C ILE A 124 14.80 1.41 0.95
N ALA A 125 15.57 1.76 -0.08
CA ALA A 125 16.98 2.11 0.07
C ALA A 125 17.17 3.34 0.97
N TRP A 126 16.37 4.40 0.76
CA TRP A 126 16.37 5.58 1.61
C TRP A 126 16.01 5.22 3.06
N THR A 127 14.97 4.41 3.25
CA THR A 127 14.53 3.98 4.59
C THR A 127 15.62 3.22 5.32
N ARG A 128 16.27 2.26 4.67
CA ARG A 128 17.40 1.51 5.26
C ARG A 128 18.55 2.42 5.71
N ALA A 129 18.86 3.44 4.93
CA ALA A 129 19.92 4.39 5.24
C ALA A 129 19.56 5.35 6.38
N ASN A 130 18.28 5.70 6.52
CA ASN A 130 17.86 6.82 7.37
C ASN A 130 17.00 6.41 8.59
N ALA A 131 16.40 5.22 8.63
CA ALA A 131 15.44 4.82 9.68
C ALA A 131 16.00 5.01 11.11
N LYS A 132 17.28 4.72 11.34
CA LYS A 132 17.93 4.90 12.65
C LYS A 132 17.89 6.34 13.13
N SER A 133 18.05 7.33 12.26
CA SER A 133 18.00 8.75 12.63
C SER A 133 16.61 9.21 13.07
N PHE A 134 15.58 8.46 12.68
CA PHE A 134 14.18 8.66 13.10
C PHE A 134 13.75 7.66 14.21
N GLY A 135 14.68 6.90 14.79
CA GLY A 135 14.40 5.97 15.87
C GLY A 135 13.80 4.63 15.43
N GLY A 136 13.91 4.26 14.16
CA GLY A 136 13.43 2.99 13.60
C GLY A 136 14.52 1.95 13.38
N ASN A 137 14.13 0.68 13.30
CA ASN A 137 15.02 -0.44 12.99
C ASN A 137 15.05 -0.71 11.47
N PRO A 138 16.17 -0.43 10.76
CA PRO A 138 16.28 -0.61 9.31
C PRO A 138 16.23 -2.07 8.85
N ASP A 139 16.39 -3.04 9.74
CA ASP A 139 16.34 -4.45 9.41
C ASP A 139 14.91 -5.04 9.53
N ARG A 140 13.97 -4.24 10.05
CA ARG A 140 12.57 -4.63 10.28
C ARG A 140 11.59 -3.72 9.54
N ILE A 141 11.83 -3.56 8.26
CA ILE A 141 10.96 -2.77 7.37
C ILE A 141 9.82 -3.65 6.86
N ILE A 142 8.59 -3.17 6.98
CA ILE A 142 7.39 -3.75 6.39
C ILE A 142 6.93 -2.85 5.26
N LEU A 143 6.86 -3.38 4.05
CA LEU A 143 6.35 -2.66 2.88
C LEU A 143 4.84 -2.86 2.77
N PHE A 144 4.08 -1.78 2.81
CA PHE A 144 2.63 -1.80 2.73
C PHE A 144 2.16 -0.98 1.52
N GLY A 145 1.50 -1.61 0.57
CA GLY A 145 0.88 -0.95 -0.57
C GLY A 145 -0.63 -1.16 -0.62
N GLN A 146 -1.35 -0.16 -1.11
CA GLN A 146 -2.79 -0.23 -1.36
C GLN A 146 -3.10 0.13 -2.80
N SER A 147 -4.04 -0.60 -3.47
CA SER A 147 -4.45 -0.30 -4.84
C SER A 147 -3.27 -0.30 -5.83
N ALA A 148 -3.06 0.77 -6.58
CA ALA A 148 -1.88 0.96 -7.44
C ALA A 148 -0.56 0.85 -6.65
N GLY A 149 -0.52 1.36 -5.40
CA GLY A 149 0.62 1.21 -4.51
C GLY A 149 0.90 -0.26 -4.15
N ALA A 150 -0.13 -1.10 -4.02
CA ALA A 150 0.06 -2.54 -3.83
C ALA A 150 0.66 -3.21 -5.08
N THR A 151 0.27 -2.77 -6.29
CA THR A 151 0.88 -3.24 -7.53
C THR A 151 2.37 -2.87 -7.62
N HIS A 152 2.71 -1.61 -7.32
CA HIS A 152 4.11 -1.17 -7.29
C HIS A 152 4.93 -1.94 -6.26
N SER A 153 4.37 -2.14 -5.07
CA SER A 153 4.99 -2.92 -4.00
C SER A 153 5.18 -4.39 -4.38
N ALA A 154 4.17 -5.01 -5.01
CA ALA A 154 4.25 -6.37 -5.51
C ALA A 154 5.29 -6.49 -6.64
N GLY A 155 5.33 -5.54 -7.58
CA GLY A 155 6.38 -5.46 -8.60
C GLY A 155 7.77 -5.44 -7.98
N TYR A 156 8.01 -4.57 -7.01
CA TYR A 156 9.27 -4.53 -6.28
C TYR A 156 9.58 -5.84 -5.53
N LEU A 157 8.61 -6.41 -4.84
CA LEU A 157 8.80 -7.63 -4.05
C LEU A 157 9.12 -8.85 -4.91
N PHE A 158 8.48 -8.98 -6.06
CA PHE A 158 8.58 -10.19 -6.87
C PHE A 158 9.57 -10.09 -8.01
N ASP A 159 9.81 -8.92 -8.59
CA ASP A 159 10.80 -8.76 -9.65
C ASP A 159 12.14 -8.25 -9.09
N THR A 160 13.10 -9.16 -9.04
CA THR A 160 14.44 -8.89 -8.49
C THR A 160 15.21 -7.81 -9.26
N SER A 161 14.81 -7.49 -10.50
CA SER A 161 15.45 -6.42 -11.29
C SER A 161 15.24 -5.03 -10.67
N PHE A 162 14.24 -4.85 -9.80
CA PHE A 162 13.98 -3.61 -9.06
C PHE A 162 14.66 -3.56 -7.69
N GLN A 163 15.39 -4.62 -7.31
CA GLN A 163 16.03 -4.77 -6.01
C GLN A 163 17.55 -4.53 -6.14
N PRO A 164 18.09 -3.39 -5.69
CA PRO A 164 19.50 -3.04 -5.92
C PRO A 164 20.51 -4.09 -5.41
N SER A 165 20.13 -4.86 -4.37
CA SER A 165 20.97 -5.91 -3.78
C SER A 165 20.55 -7.33 -4.19
N GLY A 166 19.60 -7.49 -5.11
CA GLY A 166 18.98 -8.77 -5.45
C GLY A 166 18.11 -9.36 -4.34
N GLN A 167 17.88 -8.60 -3.26
CA GLN A 167 17.02 -8.94 -2.13
C GLN A 167 16.10 -7.75 -1.83
N PRO A 168 14.84 -7.97 -1.42
CA PRO A 168 13.88 -6.88 -1.24
C PRO A 168 14.21 -5.96 -0.05
N GLY A 169 15.09 -6.39 0.86
CA GLY A 169 15.48 -5.57 2.01
C GLY A 169 14.35 -5.22 2.97
N VAL A 170 13.27 -6.02 2.96
CA VAL A 170 12.11 -5.88 3.84
C VAL A 170 11.79 -7.20 4.54
N ALA A 171 11.30 -7.12 5.76
CA ALA A 171 10.93 -8.28 6.57
C ALA A 171 9.58 -8.90 6.12
N ALA A 172 8.66 -8.08 5.63
CA ALA A 172 7.35 -8.53 5.14
C ALA A 172 6.73 -7.54 4.14
N GLY A 173 5.70 -8.01 3.42
CA GLY A 173 4.86 -7.22 2.56
C GLY A 173 3.38 -7.27 2.95
N ILE A 174 2.69 -6.15 2.84
CA ILE A 174 1.24 -6.03 2.97
C ILE A 174 0.70 -5.49 1.65
N LEU A 175 -0.13 -6.27 1.00
CA LEU A 175 -0.66 -5.96 -0.33
C LEU A 175 -2.20 -5.90 -0.25
N MET A 176 -2.73 -4.68 -0.22
CA MET A 176 -4.16 -4.42 -0.03
C MET A 176 -4.82 -4.08 -1.35
N SER A 177 -5.71 -4.94 -1.82
CA SER A 177 -6.64 -4.68 -2.94
C SER A 177 -5.96 -4.13 -4.21
N GLY A 178 -4.88 -4.76 -4.67
CA GLY A 178 -4.14 -4.34 -5.86
C GLY A 178 -4.48 -5.15 -7.11
N PRO A 179 -4.41 -4.57 -8.32
CA PRO A 179 -4.38 -5.35 -9.55
C PRO A 179 -2.97 -5.93 -9.77
N TYR A 180 -2.84 -7.26 -9.76
CA TYR A 180 -1.54 -7.96 -9.85
C TYR A 180 -1.35 -8.70 -11.17
N SER A 181 -2.41 -8.82 -11.98
CA SER A 181 -2.38 -9.38 -13.33
C SER A 181 -3.09 -8.47 -14.31
N PHE A 182 -2.57 -8.38 -15.53
CA PHE A 182 -3.10 -7.52 -16.58
C PHE A 182 -3.31 -8.31 -17.85
N GLN A 183 -4.54 -8.28 -18.38
CA GLN A 183 -4.94 -9.02 -19.58
C GLN A 183 -6.05 -8.27 -20.33
N GLY A 184 -6.15 -8.50 -21.62
CA GLY A 184 -7.22 -7.99 -22.44
C GLY A 184 -7.26 -6.46 -22.57
N GLU A 185 -8.47 -5.91 -22.68
CA GLU A 185 -8.65 -4.47 -22.77
C GLU A 185 -8.56 -3.82 -21.39
N LEU A 186 -7.63 -2.89 -21.25
CA LEU A 186 -7.36 -2.20 -19.99
C LEU A 186 -8.07 -0.84 -19.95
N ARG A 187 -8.37 -0.38 -18.74
CA ARG A 187 -8.84 0.97 -18.47
C ARG A 187 -7.80 2.02 -18.87
N PRO A 188 -8.20 3.26 -19.18
CA PRO A 188 -7.29 4.30 -19.66
C PRO A 188 -6.07 4.55 -18.75
N ASN A 189 -6.26 4.57 -17.45
CA ASN A 189 -5.18 4.75 -16.47
C ASN A 189 -4.18 3.59 -16.47
N LEU A 190 -4.63 2.36 -16.65
CA LEU A 190 -3.76 1.19 -16.80
C LEU A 190 -3.01 1.22 -18.13
N LYS A 191 -3.66 1.64 -19.23
CA LYS A 191 -2.97 1.86 -20.51
C LYS A 191 -1.90 2.95 -20.41
N ALA A 192 -2.18 4.04 -19.69
CA ALA A 192 -1.18 5.09 -19.43
C ALA A 192 0.04 4.56 -18.69
N TYR A 193 -0.18 3.65 -17.72
CA TYR A 193 0.89 3.05 -16.92
C TYR A 193 1.63 1.93 -17.67
N LEU A 194 0.89 0.99 -18.28
CA LEU A 194 1.45 -0.21 -18.90
C LEU A 194 1.80 -0.03 -20.40
N GLY A 195 1.35 1.06 -21.02
CA GLY A 195 1.40 1.22 -22.48
C GLY A 195 0.30 0.42 -23.18
N SER A 196 0.27 0.51 -24.53
CA SER A 196 -0.75 -0.12 -25.37
C SER A 196 -0.39 -1.52 -25.91
N ASP A 197 0.85 -1.95 -25.72
CA ASP A 197 1.35 -3.24 -26.21
C ASP A 197 0.90 -4.37 -25.27
N GLN A 198 -0.18 -5.05 -25.64
CA GLN A 198 -0.76 -6.15 -24.85
C GLN A 198 0.19 -7.35 -24.67
N MET A 199 1.13 -7.56 -25.59
CA MET A 199 2.11 -8.64 -25.50
C MET A 199 3.05 -8.49 -24.29
N LYS A 200 3.18 -7.26 -23.77
CA LYS A 200 4.00 -6.95 -22.59
C LYS A 200 3.24 -6.99 -21.26
N TYR A 201 1.92 -7.14 -21.27
CA TYR A 201 1.13 -7.08 -20.04
C TYR A 201 1.47 -8.20 -19.06
N ALA A 202 1.71 -9.42 -19.55
CA ALA A 202 2.11 -10.54 -18.71
C ALA A 202 3.47 -10.27 -18.03
N GLU A 203 4.46 -9.79 -18.78
CA GLU A 203 5.79 -9.41 -18.25
C GLU A 203 5.69 -8.30 -17.20
N ARG A 204 4.76 -7.33 -17.38
CA ARG A 204 4.56 -6.19 -16.49
C ARG A 204 3.62 -6.50 -15.32
N SER A 205 3.10 -7.72 -15.25
CA SER A 205 2.20 -8.18 -14.18
C SER A 205 3.01 -8.75 -13.02
N PRO A 206 2.89 -8.22 -11.79
CA PRO A 206 3.61 -8.75 -10.62
C PRO A 206 3.38 -10.25 -10.41
N LEU A 207 2.19 -10.75 -10.72
CA LEU A 207 1.82 -12.16 -10.59
C LEU A 207 2.76 -13.10 -11.37
N THR A 208 3.29 -12.68 -12.51
CA THR A 208 4.21 -13.46 -13.34
C THR A 208 5.56 -13.73 -12.65
N HIS A 209 5.96 -12.85 -11.73
CA HIS A 209 7.24 -12.91 -11.05
C HIS A 209 7.19 -13.50 -9.63
N VAL A 210 6.03 -13.94 -9.17
CA VAL A 210 5.78 -14.36 -7.79
C VAL A 210 6.72 -15.47 -7.28
N SER A 211 7.26 -16.30 -8.17
CA SER A 211 8.15 -17.41 -7.82
C SER A 211 9.54 -16.98 -7.33
N LYS A 212 9.94 -15.75 -7.62
CA LYS A 212 11.32 -15.27 -7.39
C LYS A 212 11.61 -14.84 -5.94
N ASN A 213 10.59 -14.63 -5.11
CA ASN A 213 10.76 -14.15 -3.75
C ASN A 213 9.78 -14.80 -2.77
N ARG A 214 10.24 -15.06 -1.54
CA ARG A 214 9.48 -15.71 -0.46
C ARG A 214 9.27 -14.80 0.76
N THR A 215 9.31 -13.48 0.59
CA THR A 215 8.95 -12.53 1.66
C THR A 215 7.57 -12.86 2.24
N PRO A 216 7.40 -12.93 3.57
CA PRO A 216 6.11 -13.14 4.22
C PRO A 216 5.09 -12.09 3.78
N LEU A 217 3.85 -12.51 3.50
CA LEU A 217 2.81 -11.63 2.95
C LEU A 217 1.54 -11.66 3.78
N LEU A 218 0.94 -10.46 3.95
CA LEU A 218 -0.49 -10.28 4.23
C LEU A 218 -1.15 -9.76 2.95
N LEU A 219 -2.10 -10.50 2.44
CA LEU A 219 -2.96 -10.07 1.33
C LEU A 219 -4.34 -9.74 1.87
N SER A 220 -4.97 -8.68 1.39
CA SER A 220 -6.30 -8.32 1.87
C SER A 220 -7.23 -7.86 0.76
N VAL A 221 -8.53 -8.07 1.00
CA VAL A 221 -9.65 -7.70 0.14
C VAL A 221 -10.74 -7.07 1.01
N ALA A 222 -11.35 -5.99 0.53
CA ALA A 222 -12.57 -5.45 1.10
C ALA A 222 -13.81 -6.16 0.54
N GLU A 223 -14.90 -6.27 1.33
CA GLU A 223 -16.15 -6.89 0.88
C GLU A 223 -16.67 -6.26 -0.40
N TYR A 224 -16.58 -4.95 -0.50
CA TYR A 224 -17.05 -4.16 -1.66
C TYR A 224 -15.88 -3.70 -2.56
N ASP A 225 -14.79 -4.48 -2.63
CA ASP A 225 -13.82 -4.27 -3.71
C ASP A 225 -14.44 -4.67 -5.06
N PRO A 226 -14.26 -3.87 -6.11
CA PRO A 226 -14.69 -4.29 -7.45
C PRO A 226 -13.90 -5.53 -7.91
N ALA A 227 -14.52 -6.34 -8.76
CA ALA A 227 -13.96 -7.62 -9.20
C ALA A 227 -12.54 -7.50 -9.79
N PHE A 228 -12.23 -6.40 -10.48
CA PHE A 228 -10.90 -6.16 -11.07
C PHE A 228 -9.78 -5.93 -10.03
N LEU A 229 -10.11 -5.76 -8.75
CA LEU A 229 -9.17 -5.69 -7.61
C LEU A 229 -9.24 -6.95 -6.74
N ALA A 230 -10.45 -7.44 -6.47
CA ALA A 230 -10.63 -8.63 -5.61
C ALA A 230 -10.09 -9.89 -6.28
N VAL A 231 -10.45 -10.17 -7.54
CA VAL A 231 -10.04 -11.38 -8.27
C VAL A 231 -8.51 -11.50 -8.36
N PRO A 232 -7.74 -10.48 -8.80
CA PRO A 232 -6.29 -10.58 -8.84
C PRO A 232 -5.64 -10.83 -7.46
N THR A 233 -6.26 -10.38 -6.37
CA THR A 233 -5.76 -10.67 -5.02
C THR A 233 -5.91 -12.15 -4.68
N TYR A 234 -7.03 -12.80 -5.04
CA TYR A 234 -7.21 -14.24 -4.87
C TYR A 234 -6.29 -15.06 -5.79
N GLU A 235 -6.05 -14.61 -7.02
CA GLU A 235 -5.08 -15.22 -7.93
C GLU A 235 -3.66 -15.17 -7.36
N LEU A 236 -3.27 -14.03 -6.79
CA LEU A 236 -1.99 -13.88 -6.10
C LEU A 236 -1.89 -14.81 -4.88
N ALA A 237 -2.95 -14.90 -4.07
CA ALA A 237 -3.01 -15.81 -2.93
C ALA A 237 -2.81 -17.28 -3.37
N ARG A 238 -3.49 -17.68 -4.45
CA ARG A 238 -3.32 -19.01 -5.06
C ARG A 238 -1.87 -19.24 -5.51
N ALA A 239 -1.27 -18.27 -6.23
CA ALA A 239 0.09 -18.41 -6.73
C ALA A 239 1.13 -18.51 -5.61
N VAL A 240 0.99 -17.68 -4.55
CA VAL A 240 1.83 -17.75 -3.34
C VAL A 240 1.66 -19.09 -2.62
N THR A 241 0.42 -19.59 -2.50
CA THR A 241 0.14 -20.89 -1.88
C THR A 241 0.81 -22.04 -2.63
N LEU A 242 0.76 -22.02 -3.97
CA LEU A 242 1.43 -23.05 -4.80
C LEU A 242 2.96 -22.96 -4.68
N ARG A 243 3.51 -21.75 -4.58
CA ARG A 243 4.95 -21.53 -4.41
C ARG A 243 5.48 -22.03 -3.07
N ASP A 244 4.74 -21.74 -1.99
CA ASP A 244 5.22 -21.93 -0.61
C ASP A 244 4.71 -23.21 0.05
N GLY A 245 3.75 -23.91 -0.57
CA GLY A 245 3.07 -25.07 0.02
C GLY A 245 2.14 -24.72 1.20
N LYS A 246 1.94 -23.43 1.47
CA LYS A 246 1.04 -22.91 2.53
C LYS A 246 0.46 -21.56 2.11
N SER A 247 -0.73 -21.24 2.62
CA SER A 247 -1.38 -19.96 2.36
C SER A 247 -0.57 -18.77 2.94
N PRO A 248 -0.48 -17.65 2.22
CA PRO A 248 -0.12 -16.38 2.85
C PRO A 248 -1.17 -16.01 3.91
N LYS A 249 -0.88 -15.05 4.78
CA LYS A 249 -1.94 -14.50 5.64
C LYS A 249 -2.95 -13.76 4.76
N LEU A 250 -4.23 -14.05 4.96
CA LEU A 250 -5.33 -13.43 4.23
C LEU A 250 -6.23 -12.67 5.20
N ALA A 251 -6.63 -11.45 4.83
CA ALA A 251 -7.63 -10.68 5.55
C ALA A 251 -8.77 -10.29 4.61
N TYR A 252 -10.00 -10.57 5.04
CA TYR A 252 -11.22 -10.11 4.41
C TYR A 252 -11.88 -9.08 5.31
N PHE A 253 -12.08 -7.87 4.79
CA PHE A 253 -12.63 -6.76 5.56
C PHE A 253 -14.11 -6.57 5.27
N ALA A 254 -14.95 -7.21 6.09
CA ALA A 254 -16.40 -7.13 6.00
C ALA A 254 -16.91 -5.70 6.29
N GLY A 255 -17.86 -5.22 5.49
CA GLY A 255 -18.43 -3.88 5.61
C GLY A 255 -17.52 -2.76 5.09
N HIS A 256 -16.42 -3.09 4.42
CA HIS A 256 -15.52 -2.13 3.80
C HIS A 256 -15.65 -2.12 2.27
N ASN A 257 -15.42 -0.96 1.67
CA ASN A 257 -15.10 -0.81 0.26
C ASN A 257 -13.61 -0.42 0.10
N HIS A 258 -13.19 -0.24 -1.12
CA HIS A 258 -11.79 0.04 -1.47
C HIS A 258 -11.17 1.25 -0.73
N VAL A 259 -11.96 2.29 -0.49
CA VAL A 259 -11.50 3.54 0.14
C VAL A 259 -11.60 3.46 1.66
N SER A 260 -12.67 2.85 2.16
CA SER A 260 -12.91 2.78 3.60
C SER A 260 -11.88 1.93 4.33
N THR A 261 -11.22 0.98 3.67
CA THR A 261 -10.10 0.24 4.27
C THR A 261 -8.96 1.16 4.72
N VAL A 262 -8.71 2.25 3.98
CA VAL A 262 -7.69 3.25 4.35
C VAL A 262 -8.27 4.33 5.26
N MET A 263 -9.50 4.76 4.99
CA MET A 263 -10.13 5.83 5.79
C MET A 263 -10.47 5.38 7.21
N SER A 264 -10.59 4.08 7.50
CA SER A 264 -10.87 3.56 8.83
C SER A 264 -9.72 3.72 9.83
N PHE A 265 -8.48 3.89 9.37
CA PHE A 265 -7.36 4.14 10.27
C PHE A 265 -7.57 5.40 11.11
N GLY A 266 -7.47 5.24 12.43
CA GLY A 266 -7.70 6.33 13.39
C GLY A 266 -9.16 6.56 13.74
N THR A 267 -10.08 5.68 13.31
CA THR A 267 -11.49 5.69 13.73
C THR A 267 -11.78 4.58 14.74
N ALA A 268 -12.98 4.57 15.32
CA ALA A 268 -13.42 3.47 16.18
C ALA A 268 -13.63 2.13 15.43
N GLN A 269 -13.68 2.14 14.08
CA GLN A 269 -13.71 0.95 13.27
C GLN A 269 -12.28 0.48 12.99
N ASP A 270 -11.66 -0.19 13.95
CA ASP A 270 -10.23 -0.53 13.98
C ASP A 270 -9.90 -1.95 13.48
N ASP A 271 -10.82 -2.62 12.80
CA ASP A 271 -10.62 -3.99 12.31
C ASP A 271 -9.47 -4.07 11.29
N VAL A 272 -9.38 -3.13 10.34
CA VAL A 272 -8.27 -3.05 9.38
C VAL A 272 -6.96 -2.74 10.10
N GLY A 273 -6.96 -1.74 10.96
CA GLY A 273 -5.78 -1.31 11.72
C GLY A 273 -5.25 -2.41 12.64
N SER A 274 -6.12 -3.06 13.37
CA SER A 274 -5.78 -4.19 14.25
C SER A 274 -5.17 -5.35 13.47
N ALA A 275 -5.78 -5.77 12.35
CA ALA A 275 -5.28 -6.87 11.53
C ALA A 275 -3.86 -6.57 10.97
N VAL A 276 -3.62 -5.33 10.53
CA VAL A 276 -2.30 -4.91 10.05
C VAL A 276 -1.29 -4.90 11.21
N ARG A 277 -1.62 -4.33 12.38
CA ARG A 277 -0.73 -4.32 13.54
C ARG A 277 -0.40 -5.73 14.04
N GLU A 278 -1.36 -6.63 14.09
CA GLU A 278 -1.14 -8.03 14.43
C GLU A 278 -0.17 -8.71 13.46
N PHE A 279 -0.31 -8.48 12.16
CA PHE A 279 0.63 -9.00 11.18
C PHE A 279 2.02 -8.42 11.38
N VAL A 280 2.16 -7.09 11.52
CA VAL A 280 3.43 -6.40 11.78
C VAL A 280 4.11 -6.95 13.04
N ALA A 281 3.35 -7.22 14.10
CA ALA A 281 3.87 -7.80 15.34
C ALA A 281 4.31 -9.27 15.18
N SER A 282 3.69 -10.02 14.29
CA SER A 282 3.99 -11.44 14.05
C SER A 282 5.24 -11.69 13.19
N VAL A 283 5.73 -10.66 12.50
CA VAL A 283 6.94 -10.76 11.67
C VAL A 283 8.18 -10.65 12.54
N ALA A 284 9.06 -11.62 12.41
CA ALA A 284 10.31 -11.73 13.19
C ALA A 284 11.37 -10.70 12.77
#